data_26f4774cb2d98d929070c7c5a78fbbe0
#
_entry.id   26f4774cb2d98d929070c7c5a78fbbe0
#
_cell.length_a   1.000
_cell.length_b   1.000
_cell.length_c   1.000
_cell.angle_alpha   90.00
_cell.angle_beta   90.00
_cell.angle_gamma   90.00
#
_symmetry.space_group_name_H-M   'P 1'
#
loop_
_entity.id
_entity.type
_entity.pdbx_description
1 polymer ?
#
loop_
_entity_poly.entity_id
_entity_poly.type
_entity_poly.pdbx_seq_one_letter_code
_entity_poly.pdbx_strand_id
1 'polypeptide(L)'
;ILDSYRKLLKIKDKQEVNRVLELTHMTEFKDRLISKLSGGQAQRVSIARALIGKPDLIILDEPSTGIDRKSQEGIYALLRNLNQEHHITIISVEHNIEMALANSTNIYHIANGQGHLCSPEQYASEIMHSTGRNPIDHKNCSCFTDVTIEAQAQAQAQAQAQAQAQAQ
;
A
#
# COMPACT_ATOMS: atom_id res chain seq x y z
N ILE A 1 31.86 -19.62 -6.32
CA ILE A 1 30.89 -19.05 -5.31
C ILE A 1 29.48 -19.07 -5.89
N LEU A 2 29.23 -18.67 -7.14
CA LEU A 2 27.89 -18.69 -7.77
C LEU A 2 27.31 -20.11 -7.96
N ASP A 3 28.11 -21.10 -8.23
CA ASP A 3 27.69 -22.51 -8.40
C ASP A 3 27.27 -23.16 -7.07
N SER A 4 27.88 -22.76 -5.97
CA SER A 4 27.48 -23.24 -4.63
C SER A 4 26.13 -22.68 -4.20
N TYR A 5 25.80 -21.44 -4.56
CA TYR A 5 24.48 -20.84 -4.30
C TYR A 5 23.37 -21.48 -5.14
N ARG A 6 23.63 -21.86 -6.39
CA ARG A 6 22.66 -22.57 -7.24
C ARG A 6 22.30 -23.97 -6.71
N LYS A 7 23.24 -24.67 -6.07
CA LYS A 7 22.99 -25.98 -5.45
C LYS A 7 22.18 -25.90 -4.15
N LEU A 8 22.16 -24.76 -3.47
CA LEU A 8 21.46 -24.54 -2.21
C LEU A 8 19.96 -24.22 -2.36
N LEU A 9 19.48 -23.87 -3.55
CA LEU A 9 18.06 -23.70 -3.80
C LEU A 9 17.37 -25.08 -3.69
N LYS A 10 16.72 -25.31 -2.57
CA LYS A 10 15.88 -26.50 -2.34
C LYS A 10 14.73 -26.53 -3.34
N ILE A 11 14.17 -27.70 -3.62
CA ILE A 11 13.02 -27.85 -4.52
C ILE A 11 11.85 -26.95 -4.09
N LYS A 12 11.66 -26.79 -2.78
CA LYS A 12 10.63 -25.87 -2.21
C LYS A 12 10.83 -24.42 -2.62
N ASP A 13 12.09 -23.94 -2.69
CA ASP A 13 12.38 -22.55 -3.09
C ASP A 13 12.06 -22.33 -4.57
N LYS A 14 12.31 -23.33 -5.42
CA LYS A 14 11.94 -23.26 -6.85
C LYS A 14 10.41 -23.28 -7.05
N GLN A 15 9.69 -24.05 -6.26
CA GLN A 15 8.23 -24.06 -6.31
C GLN A 15 7.67 -22.71 -5.91
N GLU A 16 8.22 -22.09 -4.85
CA GLU A 16 7.80 -20.77 -4.39
C GLU A 16 8.10 -19.68 -5.43
N VAL A 17 9.28 -19.71 -6.04
CA VAL A 17 9.62 -18.79 -7.14
C VAL A 17 8.63 -18.94 -8.31
N ASN A 18 8.33 -20.16 -8.74
CA ASN A 18 7.36 -20.39 -9.81
C ASN A 18 5.97 -19.87 -9.43
N ARG A 19 5.51 -20.13 -8.21
CA ARG A 19 4.23 -19.62 -7.70
C ARG A 19 4.15 -18.08 -7.77
N VAL A 20 5.16 -17.37 -7.30
CA VAL A 20 5.13 -15.90 -7.32
C VAL A 20 5.26 -15.33 -8.74
N LEU A 21 6.00 -15.99 -9.63
CA LEU A 21 6.07 -15.60 -11.04
C LEU A 21 4.72 -15.79 -11.75
N GLU A 22 4.02 -16.87 -11.45
CA GLU A 22 2.67 -17.11 -11.96
C GLU A 22 1.69 -16.05 -11.45
N LEU A 23 1.67 -15.81 -10.13
CA LEU A 23 0.83 -14.81 -9.48
C LEU A 23 1.03 -13.39 -10.02
N THR A 24 2.26 -13.05 -10.38
CA THR A 24 2.60 -11.73 -10.94
C THR A 24 2.55 -11.69 -12.48
N HIS A 25 2.14 -12.78 -13.14
CA HIS A 25 2.14 -12.94 -14.60
C HIS A 25 3.53 -12.73 -15.24
N MET A 26 4.59 -13.22 -14.59
CA MET A 26 5.97 -13.09 -15.05
C MET A 26 6.61 -14.41 -15.48
N THR A 27 5.86 -15.51 -15.52
CA THR A 27 6.37 -16.86 -15.85
C THR A 27 7.08 -16.93 -17.21
N GLU A 28 6.52 -16.29 -18.23
CA GLU A 28 7.12 -16.26 -19.59
C GLU A 28 8.44 -15.43 -19.66
N PHE A 29 8.70 -14.58 -18.66
CA PHE A 29 9.86 -13.72 -18.60
C PHE A 29 10.96 -14.24 -17.64
N LYS A 30 10.79 -15.43 -17.04
CA LYS A 30 11.67 -15.99 -15.99
C LYS A 30 13.14 -16.06 -16.37
N ASP A 31 13.42 -16.30 -17.67
CA ASP A 31 14.81 -16.45 -18.18
C ASP A 31 15.30 -15.15 -18.85
N ARG A 32 14.50 -14.08 -18.84
CA ARG A 32 14.88 -12.79 -19.42
C ARG A 32 15.71 -11.97 -18.45
N LEU A 33 16.73 -11.29 -18.96
CA LEU A 33 17.51 -10.34 -18.17
C LEU A 33 16.61 -9.18 -17.71
N ILE A 34 16.76 -8.74 -16.46
CA ILE A 34 16.01 -7.61 -15.88
C ILE A 34 16.16 -6.35 -16.73
N SER A 35 17.35 -6.08 -17.28
CA SER A 35 17.61 -4.94 -18.15
C SER A 35 16.86 -4.98 -19.50
N LYS A 36 16.22 -6.09 -19.84
CA LYS A 36 15.40 -6.28 -21.04
C LYS A 36 13.90 -6.29 -20.77
N LEU A 37 13.50 -6.06 -19.54
CA LEU A 37 12.10 -5.93 -19.13
C LEU A 37 11.61 -4.50 -19.36
N SER A 38 10.31 -4.35 -19.69
CA SER A 38 9.66 -3.04 -19.65
C SER A 38 9.54 -2.55 -18.20
N GLY A 39 9.28 -1.25 -18.00
CA GLY A 39 9.09 -0.68 -16.66
C GLY A 39 8.01 -1.42 -15.85
N GLY A 40 6.86 -1.69 -16.45
CA GLY A 40 5.78 -2.44 -15.80
C GLY A 40 6.15 -3.91 -15.50
N GLN A 41 6.93 -4.57 -16.36
CA GLN A 41 7.45 -5.91 -16.10
C GLN A 41 8.47 -5.90 -14.97
N ALA A 42 9.38 -4.93 -14.93
CA ALA A 42 10.36 -4.78 -13.86
C ALA A 42 9.66 -4.54 -12.50
N GLN A 43 8.59 -3.73 -12.49
CA GLN A 43 7.79 -3.49 -11.28
C GLN A 43 7.10 -4.78 -10.79
N ARG A 44 6.53 -5.59 -11.70
CA ARG A 44 5.95 -6.89 -11.34
C ARG A 44 7.00 -7.84 -10.74
N VAL A 45 8.24 -7.82 -11.24
CA VAL A 45 9.36 -8.60 -10.65
C VAL A 45 9.69 -8.08 -9.24
N SER A 46 9.65 -6.78 -9.01
CA SER A 46 9.86 -6.21 -7.67
C SER A 46 8.79 -6.68 -6.69
N ILE A 47 7.52 -6.69 -7.10
CA ILE A 47 6.41 -7.24 -6.32
C ILE A 47 6.60 -8.76 -6.08
N ALA A 48 6.97 -9.52 -7.13
CA ALA A 48 7.24 -10.95 -6.99
C ALA A 48 8.33 -11.24 -5.95
N ARG A 49 9.39 -10.44 -5.93
CA ARG A 49 10.47 -10.57 -4.91
C ARG A 49 9.94 -10.37 -3.49
N ALA A 50 9.08 -9.38 -3.28
CA ALA A 50 8.47 -9.13 -1.99
C ALA A 50 7.58 -10.31 -1.54
N LEU A 51 6.89 -10.97 -2.48
CA LEU A 51 5.97 -12.08 -2.22
C LEU A 51 6.66 -13.41 -1.86
N ILE A 52 7.95 -13.60 -2.18
CA ILE A 52 8.69 -14.84 -1.87
C ILE A 52 8.70 -15.15 -0.36
N GLY A 53 8.74 -14.11 0.47
CA GLY A 53 8.72 -14.24 1.93
C GLY A 53 7.34 -14.54 2.52
N LYS A 54 6.28 -14.66 1.71
CA LYS A 54 4.88 -14.79 2.14
C LYS A 54 4.50 -13.73 3.17
N PRO A 55 4.66 -12.44 2.85
CA PRO A 55 4.39 -11.36 3.79
C PRO A 55 2.88 -11.18 4.01
N ASP A 56 2.52 -10.73 5.22
CA ASP A 56 1.16 -10.28 5.54
C ASP A 56 0.95 -8.80 5.14
N LEU A 57 2.04 -8.06 4.92
CA LEU A 57 2.07 -6.64 4.57
C LEU A 57 3.10 -6.35 3.49
N ILE A 58 2.72 -5.58 2.46
CA ILE A 58 3.62 -5.04 1.44
C ILE A 58 3.53 -3.52 1.48
N ILE A 59 4.69 -2.85 1.49
CA ILE A 59 4.79 -1.40 1.37
C ILE A 59 5.38 -1.07 0.01
N LEU A 60 4.72 -0.19 -0.74
CA LEU A 60 5.10 0.24 -2.08
C LEU A 60 5.28 1.75 -2.10
N ASP A 61 6.36 2.19 -2.70
CA ASP A 61 6.64 3.60 -2.93
C ASP A 61 6.49 3.89 -4.43
N GLU A 62 5.46 4.65 -4.78
CA GLU A 62 5.11 5.03 -6.15
C GLU A 62 5.14 3.87 -7.16
N PRO A 63 4.40 2.77 -6.96
CA PRO A 63 4.53 1.55 -7.75
C PRO A 63 4.16 1.72 -9.23
N SER A 64 3.56 2.84 -9.60
CA SER A 64 3.11 3.14 -10.96
C SER A 64 3.89 4.24 -11.66
N THR A 65 4.89 4.85 -10.99
CA THR A 65 5.65 5.98 -11.57
C THR A 65 6.54 5.53 -12.73
N GLY A 66 6.53 6.32 -13.81
CA GLY A 66 7.40 6.08 -14.97
C GLY A 66 6.99 4.92 -15.88
N ILE A 67 5.78 4.37 -15.72
CA ILE A 67 5.24 3.31 -16.57
C ILE A 67 3.99 3.77 -17.32
N ASP A 68 3.72 3.13 -18.46
CA ASP A 68 2.55 3.44 -19.28
C ASP A 68 1.23 3.10 -18.58
N ARG A 69 0.13 3.77 -18.97
CA ARG A 69 -1.18 3.66 -18.34
C ARG A 69 -1.70 2.21 -18.28
N LYS A 70 -1.53 1.44 -19.36
CA LYS A 70 -1.99 0.04 -19.41
C LYS A 70 -1.23 -0.82 -18.40
N SER A 71 0.08 -0.62 -18.29
CA SER A 71 0.91 -1.31 -17.29
C SER A 71 0.55 -0.88 -15.86
N GLN A 72 0.23 0.41 -15.62
CA GLN A 72 -0.27 0.90 -14.35
C GLN A 72 -1.56 0.18 -13.93
N GLU A 73 -2.58 0.15 -14.80
CA GLU A 73 -3.83 -0.56 -14.56
C GLU A 73 -3.60 -2.04 -14.21
N GLY A 74 -2.66 -2.69 -14.91
CA GLY A 74 -2.28 -4.07 -14.64
C GLY A 74 -1.57 -4.28 -13.30
N ILE A 75 -0.81 -3.30 -12.80
CA ILE A 75 -0.19 -3.35 -11.46
C ILE A 75 -1.27 -3.21 -10.39
N TYR A 76 -2.18 -2.24 -10.50
CA TYR A 76 -3.25 -2.09 -9.50
C TYR A 76 -4.23 -3.26 -9.50
N ALA A 77 -4.50 -3.87 -10.66
CA ALA A 77 -5.28 -5.11 -10.71
C ALA A 77 -4.58 -6.25 -9.95
N LEU A 78 -3.26 -6.38 -10.09
CA LEU A 78 -2.46 -7.33 -9.32
C LEU A 78 -2.52 -7.03 -7.81
N LEU A 79 -2.34 -5.77 -7.40
CA LEU A 79 -2.39 -5.38 -5.99
C LEU A 79 -3.77 -5.66 -5.37
N ARG A 80 -4.87 -5.36 -6.09
CA ARG A 80 -6.22 -5.73 -5.63
C ARG A 80 -6.38 -7.24 -5.45
N ASN A 81 -5.90 -8.04 -6.39
CA ASN A 81 -5.94 -9.49 -6.27
C ASN A 81 -5.16 -9.98 -5.04
N LEU A 82 -3.94 -9.45 -4.81
CA LEU A 82 -3.14 -9.79 -3.64
C LEU A 82 -3.85 -9.45 -2.32
N ASN A 83 -4.57 -8.34 -2.28
CA ASN A 83 -5.33 -7.95 -1.10
C ASN A 83 -6.59 -8.81 -0.91
N GLN A 84 -7.42 -8.98 -1.96
CA GLN A 84 -8.72 -9.62 -1.85
C GLN A 84 -8.64 -11.14 -1.74
N GLU A 85 -7.80 -11.78 -2.57
CA GLU A 85 -7.71 -13.24 -2.65
C GLU A 85 -6.60 -13.82 -1.77
N HIS A 86 -5.52 -13.07 -1.54
CA HIS A 86 -4.38 -13.53 -0.76
C HIS A 86 -4.28 -12.89 0.61
N HIS A 87 -5.22 -11.98 0.95
CA HIS A 87 -5.32 -11.30 2.25
C HIS A 87 -4.05 -10.57 2.68
N ILE A 88 -3.27 -10.08 1.70
CA ILE A 88 -2.07 -9.29 1.96
C ILE A 88 -2.49 -7.83 2.15
N THR A 89 -2.09 -7.24 3.27
CA THR A 89 -2.26 -5.80 3.50
C THR A 89 -1.30 -5.03 2.58
N ILE A 90 -1.81 -3.98 1.92
CA ILE A 90 -0.99 -3.17 1.01
C ILE A 90 -1.03 -1.73 1.48
N ILE A 91 0.15 -1.14 1.69
CA ILE A 91 0.34 0.29 1.88
C ILE A 91 1.09 0.82 0.66
N SER A 92 0.50 1.79 -0.03
CA SER A 92 1.11 2.43 -1.20
C SER A 92 1.24 3.94 -0.96
N VAL A 93 2.41 4.48 -1.25
CA VAL A 93 2.61 5.93 -1.33
C VAL A 93 2.32 6.34 -2.77
N GLU A 94 1.41 7.29 -2.95
CA GLU A 94 0.93 7.72 -4.26
C GLU A 94 0.95 9.25 -4.38
N HIS A 95 1.36 9.74 -5.54
CA HIS A 95 1.21 11.14 -5.91
C HIS A 95 0.01 11.37 -6.85
N ASN A 96 -0.47 10.32 -7.49
CA ASN A 96 -1.63 10.40 -8.37
C ASN A 96 -2.91 10.16 -7.58
N ILE A 97 -3.65 11.23 -7.30
CA ILE A 97 -4.89 11.21 -6.53
C ILE A 97 -5.95 10.32 -7.18
N GLU A 98 -6.10 10.36 -8.52
CA GLU A 98 -7.08 9.52 -9.21
C GLU A 98 -6.81 8.04 -9.00
N MET A 99 -5.54 7.65 -9.05
CA MET A 99 -5.13 6.27 -8.82
C MET A 99 -5.31 5.85 -7.37
N ALA A 100 -5.01 6.73 -6.41
CA ALA A 100 -5.27 6.49 -5.00
C ALA A 100 -6.76 6.29 -4.72
N LEU A 101 -7.62 7.18 -5.21
CA LEU A 101 -9.09 7.09 -5.06
C LEU A 101 -9.66 5.81 -5.67
N ALA A 102 -9.18 5.43 -6.87
CA ALA A 102 -9.72 4.27 -7.59
C ALA A 102 -9.28 2.90 -7.02
N ASN A 103 -8.18 2.86 -6.25
CA ASN A 103 -7.52 1.60 -5.92
C ASN A 103 -7.31 1.36 -4.43
N SER A 104 -7.65 2.29 -3.56
CA SER A 104 -7.52 2.12 -2.10
C SER A 104 -8.86 1.91 -1.42
N THR A 105 -8.85 1.25 -0.26
CA THR A 105 -9.98 1.13 0.65
C THR A 105 -9.96 2.24 1.70
N ASN A 106 -8.77 2.74 2.03
CA ASN A 106 -8.55 3.84 2.95
C ASN A 106 -7.42 4.72 2.41
N ILE A 107 -7.50 6.02 2.68
CA ILE A 107 -6.47 7.00 2.32
C ILE A 107 -5.96 7.64 3.61
N TYR A 108 -4.64 7.56 3.81
CA TYR A 108 -3.97 8.31 4.85
C TYR A 108 -3.32 9.54 4.23
N HIS A 109 -3.98 10.68 4.38
CA HIS A 109 -3.52 11.94 3.82
C HIS A 109 -2.62 12.67 4.81
N ILE A 110 -1.47 13.15 4.34
CA ILE A 110 -0.49 13.89 5.15
C ILE A 110 -0.36 15.30 4.59
N ALA A 111 -0.62 16.31 5.41
CA ALA A 111 -0.38 17.71 5.07
C ALA A 111 0.04 18.51 6.30
N ASN A 112 0.97 19.45 6.13
CA ASN A 112 1.42 20.36 7.20
C ASN A 112 1.88 19.65 8.48
N GLY A 113 2.45 18.44 8.36
CA GLY A 113 2.94 17.65 9.50
C GLY A 113 1.82 16.91 10.26
N GLN A 114 0.59 16.93 9.77
CA GLN A 114 -0.54 16.19 10.33
C GLN A 114 -1.01 15.15 9.34
N GLY A 115 -1.53 14.02 9.83
CA GLY A 115 -2.02 12.93 9.00
C GLY A 115 -3.43 12.52 9.41
N HIS A 116 -4.27 12.24 8.42
CA HIS A 116 -5.67 11.86 8.61
C HIS A 116 -5.99 10.62 7.79
N LEU A 117 -6.73 9.69 8.40
CA LEU A 117 -7.27 8.52 7.74
C LEU A 117 -8.72 8.83 7.33
N CYS A 118 -9.03 8.61 6.06
CA CYS A 118 -10.38 8.82 5.52
C CYS A 118 -10.72 7.77 4.45
N SER A 119 -12.00 7.66 4.10
CA SER A 119 -12.40 6.87 2.93
C SER A 119 -12.06 7.61 1.63
N PRO A 120 -11.95 6.91 0.48
CA PRO A 120 -11.77 7.56 -0.82
C PRO A 120 -12.85 8.58 -1.14
N GLU A 121 -14.11 8.32 -0.75
CA GLU A 121 -15.25 9.22 -1.00
C GLU A 121 -15.14 10.50 -0.16
N GLN A 122 -14.76 10.39 1.12
CA GLN A 122 -14.50 11.54 1.99
C GLN A 122 -13.37 12.40 1.41
N TYR A 123 -12.25 11.79 1.04
CA TYR A 123 -11.11 12.49 0.45
C TYR A 123 -11.48 13.17 -0.87
N ALA A 124 -12.24 12.50 -1.76
CA ALA A 124 -12.71 13.09 -3.01
C ALA A 124 -13.61 14.31 -2.77
N SER A 125 -14.51 14.26 -1.79
CA SER A 125 -15.39 15.40 -1.47
C SER A 125 -14.61 16.61 -0.98
N GLU A 126 -13.57 16.41 -0.19
CA GLU A 126 -12.71 17.47 0.32
C GLU A 126 -11.91 18.16 -0.79
N ILE A 127 -11.34 17.38 -1.72
CA ILE A 127 -10.64 17.94 -2.88
C ILE A 127 -11.58 18.81 -3.73
N MET A 128 -12.82 18.36 -3.98
CA MET A 128 -13.80 19.10 -4.76
C MET A 128 -14.17 20.43 -4.10
N HIS A 129 -14.24 20.48 -2.78
CA HIS A 129 -14.52 21.71 -2.03
C HIS A 129 -13.32 22.65 -1.94
N SER A 130 -12.08 22.13 -2.07
CA SER A 130 -10.85 22.90 -1.96
C SER A 130 -10.37 23.52 -3.30
N THR A 131 -11.04 23.27 -4.43
CA THR A 131 -10.65 23.80 -5.76
C THR A 131 -10.71 25.33 -5.91
N GLY A 132 -10.81 26.06 -4.80
CA GLY A 132 -10.90 27.53 -4.75
C GLY A 132 -9.71 28.28 -4.17
N ARG A 133 -8.54 27.77 -3.96
CA ARG A 133 -7.31 28.42 -3.42
C ARG A 133 -6.83 27.79 -2.11
N ASN A 134 -5.67 27.21 -2.16
CA ASN A 134 -4.84 26.67 -1.11
C ASN A 134 -4.96 25.14 -0.84
N PRO A 135 -3.80 24.55 -0.49
CA PRO A 135 -3.77 23.15 -0.07
C PRO A 135 -4.77 22.94 1.08
N ILE A 136 -5.43 21.81 1.07
CA ILE A 136 -6.47 21.37 1.98
C ILE A 136 -6.21 21.92 3.40
N ASP A 137 -7.05 22.85 3.85
CA ASP A 137 -7.02 23.33 5.24
C ASP A 137 -7.76 22.30 6.10
N HIS A 138 -6.99 21.38 6.68
CA HIS A 138 -7.53 20.27 7.49
C HIS A 138 -8.32 20.68 8.73
N LYS A 139 -8.36 21.96 9.06
CA LYS A 139 -9.14 22.46 10.21
C LYS A 139 -10.64 22.25 10.06
N ASN A 140 -11.11 22.04 8.82
CA ASN A 140 -12.53 21.84 8.50
C ASN A 140 -12.80 20.46 7.86
N CYS A 141 -11.87 19.52 7.90
CA CYS A 141 -12.04 18.17 7.40
C CYS A 141 -12.98 17.40 8.33
N SER A 142 -14.07 16.83 7.81
CA SER A 142 -15.00 16.00 8.58
C SER A 142 -14.31 14.73 9.15
N CYS A 143 -13.23 14.26 8.51
CA CYS A 143 -12.45 13.14 9.01
C CYS A 143 -11.63 13.50 10.26
N PHE A 144 -11.40 14.80 10.54
CA PHE A 144 -10.66 15.23 11.73
C PHE A 144 -11.49 15.10 13.02
N THR A 145 -12.82 15.22 12.91
CA THR A 145 -13.70 15.21 14.10
C THR A 145 -13.85 13.83 14.72
N ASP A 146 -13.92 12.77 13.92
CA ASP A 146 -14.23 11.44 14.44
C ASP A 146 -13.03 10.77 15.13
N VAL A 147 -11.84 10.81 14.51
CA VAL A 147 -10.63 10.18 15.07
C VAL A 147 -10.15 10.94 16.33
N THR A 148 -10.28 12.27 16.34
CA THR A 148 -9.85 13.08 17.48
C THR A 148 -10.77 12.90 18.68
N ILE A 149 -12.07 12.75 18.46
CA ILE A 149 -13.06 12.53 19.53
C ILE A 149 -12.87 11.16 20.15
N GLU A 150 -12.67 10.09 19.34
CA GLU A 150 -12.43 8.75 19.87
C GLU A 150 -11.10 8.65 20.61
N ALA A 151 -10.03 9.21 20.07
CA ALA A 151 -8.72 9.22 20.74
C ALA A 151 -8.74 10.01 22.05
N GLN A 152 -9.43 11.16 22.09
CA GLN A 152 -9.58 11.96 23.31
C GLN A 152 -10.48 11.26 24.33
N ALA A 153 -11.57 10.60 23.89
CA ALA A 153 -12.44 9.84 24.77
C ALA A 153 -11.70 8.63 25.39
N GLN A 154 -10.90 7.90 24.60
CA GLN A 154 -10.08 6.80 25.10
C GLN A 154 -8.98 7.26 26.06
N ALA A 155 -8.32 8.40 25.77
CA ALA A 155 -7.30 8.96 26.66
C ALA A 155 -7.91 9.43 27.99
N GLN A 156 -9.09 10.05 27.96
CA GLN A 156 -9.81 10.46 29.17
C GLN A 156 -10.30 9.27 29.99
N ALA A 157 -10.81 8.22 29.34
CA ALA A 157 -11.22 6.99 30.04
C ALA A 157 -10.05 6.27 30.70
N GLN A 158 -8.87 6.22 30.05
CA GLN A 158 -7.65 5.66 30.62
C GLN A 158 -7.12 6.49 31.80
N ALA A 159 -7.14 7.83 31.70
CA ALA A 159 -6.73 8.71 32.77
C ALA A 159 -7.64 8.58 34.02
N GLN A 160 -8.96 8.46 33.82
CA GLN A 160 -9.90 8.24 34.90
C GLN A 160 -9.75 6.87 35.58
N ALA A 161 -9.50 5.82 34.78
CA ALA A 161 -9.22 4.49 35.33
C ALA A 161 -7.94 4.44 36.15
N GLN A 162 -6.88 5.12 35.71
CA GLN A 162 -5.62 5.24 36.47
C GLN A 162 -5.79 6.05 37.78
N ALA A 163 -6.56 7.14 37.74
CA ALA A 163 -6.83 7.93 38.95
C ALA A 163 -7.63 7.15 40.00
N GLN A 164 -8.60 6.33 39.57
CA GLN A 164 -9.35 5.45 40.47
C GLN A 164 -8.52 4.32 41.07
N ALA A 165 -7.55 3.77 40.33
CA ALA A 165 -6.64 2.73 40.78
C ALA A 165 -5.60 3.24 41.83
N GLN A 166 -5.31 4.55 41.82
CA GLN A 166 -4.38 5.16 42.78
C GLN A 166 -5.08 5.67 44.07
N ALA A 167 -6.42 5.65 44.10
CA ALA A 167 -7.22 6.09 45.25
C ALA A 167 -7.69 4.94 46.16
N GLN A 168 -7.30 3.69 45.87
CA GLN A 168 -7.49 2.50 46.69
C GLN A 168 -6.17 2.04 47.35
#